data_d18405ac1b770bb9b7916f78ea661dff
#
_entry.id   d18405ac1b770bb9b7916f78ea661dff
#
_cell.length_a   1.000
_cell.length_b   1.000
_cell.length_c   1.000
_cell.angle_alpha   90.00
_cell.angle_beta   90.00
_cell.angle_gamma   90.00
#
_symmetry.space_group_name_H-M   'P 1'
#
loop_
_entity.id
_entity.type
_entity.pdbx_description
1 polymer ?
#
loop_
_entity_poly.entity_id
_entity_poly.type
_entity_poly.pdbx_seq_one_letter_code
_entity_poly.pdbx_strand_id
1 'polypeptide(L)'
;MAIVSYNNIQYPGNMFKERGVMSTRLYDSNDMVKVACNDCKGCCECCQGMGESIVLDPYDIWQLEIHLHLAFAGLLQDKIELHVTDGLILPHMKMQGDLERCVFLNEKGRCDIHSFRPGLCRLFPLGRNYEEGRLSYFVLEDVCPNGNMKVKVKKWLDIPNNKSYEKFLVTWHDLRKELMKQIADRQTDVSGVDSASDEWMRQINMKFLHIFYEVSYKDEDFYPQFENRYERMRKETNLWINL
;
A
#
# COMPACT_ATOMS: atom_id res chain seq x y z
N MET A 1 12.31 12.34 -22.77
CA MET A 1 12.33 11.10 -21.97
C MET A 1 12.21 11.54 -20.52
N ALA A 2 11.04 11.46 -19.93
CA ALA A 2 10.86 11.78 -18.51
C ALA A 2 11.47 10.66 -17.69
N ILE A 3 12.47 10.98 -16.88
CA ILE A 3 13.04 10.04 -15.91
C ILE A 3 11.98 9.90 -14.81
N VAL A 4 11.23 8.81 -14.85
CA VAL A 4 10.26 8.50 -13.79
C VAL A 4 11.06 8.16 -12.54
N SER A 5 10.98 9.03 -11.53
CA SER A 5 11.65 8.81 -10.25
C SER A 5 11.04 7.58 -9.57
N TYR A 6 11.84 6.58 -9.24
CA TYR A 6 11.41 5.34 -8.57
C TYR A 6 10.64 5.58 -7.25
N ASN A 7 10.86 6.72 -6.60
CA ASN A 7 10.21 7.10 -5.33
C ASN A 7 8.71 7.44 -5.46
N ASN A 8 8.20 7.59 -6.68
CA ASN A 8 6.80 7.93 -6.96
C ASN A 8 5.99 6.74 -7.48
N ILE A 9 6.59 5.54 -7.55
CA ILE A 9 5.95 4.36 -8.12
C ILE A 9 5.65 3.36 -7.02
N GLN A 10 4.40 2.94 -6.92
CA GLN A 10 3.98 1.87 -6.04
C GLN A 10 3.46 0.69 -6.86
N TYR A 11 4.13 -0.44 -6.75
CA TYR A 11 3.70 -1.72 -7.33
C TYR A 11 4.00 -2.87 -6.36
N PRO A 12 3.23 -3.96 -6.41
CA PRO A 12 3.51 -5.12 -5.58
C PRO A 12 4.73 -5.88 -6.11
N GLY A 13 5.70 -6.13 -5.24
CA GLY A 13 6.68 -7.18 -5.37
C GLY A 13 8.08 -6.86 -5.88
N ASN A 14 9.08 -7.41 -5.20
CA ASN A 14 10.47 -7.45 -5.67
C ASN A 14 10.61 -8.30 -6.95
N MET A 15 9.76 -9.32 -7.14
CA MET A 15 9.78 -10.21 -8.30
C MET A 15 9.54 -9.44 -9.61
N PHE A 16 8.84 -8.31 -9.57
CA PHE A 16 8.52 -7.51 -10.74
C PHE A 16 9.58 -6.44 -11.08
N LYS A 17 10.52 -6.16 -10.18
CA LYS A 17 11.69 -5.31 -10.50
C LYS A 17 12.56 -5.90 -11.60
N GLU A 18 12.59 -7.23 -11.70
CA GLU A 18 13.47 -7.94 -12.64
C GLU A 18 12.76 -8.41 -13.92
N ARG A 19 11.43 -8.49 -13.93
CA ARG A 19 10.66 -9.13 -15.03
C ARG A 19 9.61 -8.23 -15.69
N GLY A 20 9.14 -7.17 -15.03
CA GLY A 20 8.06 -6.34 -15.57
C GLY A 20 8.60 -5.15 -16.36
N VAL A 21 8.30 -5.09 -17.66
CA VAL A 21 8.42 -3.85 -18.41
C VAL A 21 7.24 -2.97 -18.04
N MET A 22 7.49 -1.77 -17.54
CA MET A 22 6.43 -0.80 -17.29
C MET A 22 5.96 -0.20 -18.61
N SER A 23 4.66 -0.21 -18.85
CA SER A 23 4.08 0.57 -19.93
C SER A 23 4.41 2.05 -19.71
N THR A 24 4.87 2.72 -20.76
CA THR A 24 5.11 4.17 -20.75
C THR A 24 3.80 4.97 -20.74
N ARG A 25 2.67 4.30 -20.94
CA ARG A 25 1.35 4.93 -20.96
C ARG A 25 0.77 4.99 -19.56
N LEU A 26 0.39 6.20 -19.14
CA LEU A 26 -0.36 6.44 -17.93
C LEU A 26 -1.87 6.49 -18.22
N TYR A 27 -2.66 6.06 -17.25
CA TYR A 27 -4.11 5.96 -17.32
C TYR A 27 -4.74 6.65 -16.12
N ASP A 28 -5.87 7.31 -16.35
CA ASP A 28 -6.75 7.79 -15.30
C ASP A 28 -7.76 6.70 -14.89
N SER A 29 -8.43 6.87 -13.76
CA SER A 29 -9.41 5.89 -13.25
C SER A 29 -10.59 5.63 -14.20
N ASN A 30 -10.89 6.55 -15.12
CA ASN A 30 -11.95 6.38 -16.12
C ASN A 30 -11.47 5.74 -17.43
N ASP A 31 -10.17 5.63 -17.63
CA ASP A 31 -9.60 5.06 -18.84
C ASP A 31 -9.80 3.54 -18.91
N MET A 32 -9.81 3.05 -20.16
CA MET A 32 -9.88 1.63 -20.46
C MET A 32 -8.48 1.04 -20.51
N VAL A 33 -8.24 0.03 -19.70
CA VAL A 33 -7.01 -0.76 -19.68
C VAL A 33 -7.28 -2.18 -20.14
N LYS A 34 -6.27 -2.81 -20.74
CA LYS A 34 -6.28 -4.26 -20.98
C LYS A 34 -5.60 -4.92 -19.78
N VAL A 35 -6.38 -5.35 -18.85
CA VAL A 35 -5.91 -6.13 -17.71
C VAL A 35 -6.55 -7.50 -17.80
N ALA A 36 -5.70 -8.44 -17.78
CA ALA A 36 -6.01 -9.77 -18.07
C ALA A 36 -6.29 -10.57 -16.83
N CYS A 37 -7.52 -10.83 -16.47
CA CYS A 37 -7.83 -12.06 -15.77
C CYS A 37 -9.34 -12.33 -15.76
N ASN A 38 -9.72 -13.61 -15.88
CA ASN A 38 -11.06 -14.10 -15.64
C ASN A 38 -11.36 -14.09 -14.13
N ASP A 39 -11.53 -12.91 -13.50
CA ASP A 39 -11.76 -12.73 -12.06
C ASP A 39 -10.81 -13.58 -11.18
N CYS A 40 -9.55 -13.76 -11.60
CA CYS A 40 -8.57 -14.61 -10.90
C CYS A 40 -9.07 -16.04 -10.64
N LYS A 41 -9.95 -16.57 -11.46
CA LYS A 41 -10.50 -17.94 -11.31
C LYS A 41 -9.39 -18.97 -11.47
N GLY A 42 -8.95 -19.55 -10.34
CA GLY A 42 -7.91 -20.58 -10.31
C GLY A 42 -6.48 -20.06 -10.52
N CYS A 43 -6.26 -18.74 -10.58
CA CYS A 43 -4.94 -18.14 -10.59
C CYS A 43 -4.57 -17.68 -9.18
N CYS A 44 -3.35 -17.98 -8.73
CA CYS A 44 -2.80 -17.56 -7.43
C CYS A 44 -1.39 -16.95 -7.55
N GLU A 45 -0.95 -16.59 -8.75
CA GLU A 45 0.40 -16.09 -9.02
C GLU A 45 0.75 -14.85 -8.18
N CYS A 46 -0.19 -13.89 -8.05
CA CYS A 46 0.00 -12.70 -7.23
C CYS A 46 -0.21 -12.93 -5.71
N CYS A 47 -0.42 -14.17 -5.28
CA CYS A 47 -0.56 -14.57 -3.89
C CYS A 47 0.61 -15.43 -3.39
N GLN A 48 1.67 -15.55 -4.18
CA GLN A 48 2.87 -16.34 -3.88
C GLN A 48 4.13 -15.59 -4.32
N GLY A 49 5.22 -15.78 -3.58
CA GLY A 49 6.51 -15.17 -3.88
C GLY A 49 6.51 -13.64 -3.75
N MET A 50 5.59 -13.09 -2.95
CA MET A 50 5.45 -11.64 -2.81
C MET A 50 6.34 -11.04 -1.73
N GLY A 51 6.91 -11.87 -0.83
CA GLY A 51 7.75 -11.42 0.27
C GLY A 51 7.09 -10.27 1.04
N GLU A 52 7.83 -9.23 1.33
CA GLU A 52 7.37 -8.04 2.06
C GLU A 52 6.69 -6.98 1.17
N SER A 53 6.35 -7.29 -0.06
CA SER A 53 5.91 -6.27 -1.02
C SER A 53 4.46 -5.81 -0.85
N ILE A 54 3.63 -6.56 -0.14
CA ILE A 54 2.23 -6.20 0.08
C ILE A 54 2.13 -5.33 1.34
N VAL A 55 2.51 -4.07 1.20
CA VAL A 55 2.37 -3.06 2.26
C VAL A 55 0.90 -2.69 2.40
N LEU A 56 0.42 -2.66 3.65
CA LEU A 56 -0.96 -2.35 3.98
C LEU A 56 -1.08 -0.87 4.39
N ASP A 57 -1.97 -0.16 3.75
CA ASP A 57 -2.32 1.20 4.13
C ASP A 57 -3.43 1.22 5.22
N PRO A 58 -3.75 2.38 5.80
CA PRO A 58 -4.80 2.48 6.81
C PRO A 58 -6.18 2.02 6.34
N TYR A 59 -6.50 2.17 5.04
CA TYR A 59 -7.75 1.68 4.47
C TYR A 59 -7.79 0.15 4.45
N ASP A 60 -6.66 -0.47 4.13
CA ASP A 60 -6.53 -1.93 4.12
C ASP A 60 -6.73 -2.51 5.53
N ILE A 61 -6.11 -1.88 6.54
CA ILE A 61 -6.26 -2.32 7.94
C ILE A 61 -7.70 -2.15 8.40
N TRP A 62 -8.34 -1.00 8.11
CA TRP A 62 -9.77 -0.81 8.40
C TRP A 62 -10.64 -1.93 7.79
N GLN A 63 -10.42 -2.28 6.50
CA GLN A 63 -11.15 -3.36 5.84
C GLN A 63 -10.92 -4.71 6.53
N LEU A 64 -9.68 -5.01 6.89
CA LEU A 64 -9.36 -6.27 7.59
C LEU A 64 -9.97 -6.31 8.99
N GLU A 65 -9.90 -5.22 9.78
CA GLU A 65 -10.48 -5.15 11.12
C GLU A 65 -12.00 -5.39 11.09
N ILE A 66 -12.72 -4.69 10.19
CA ILE A 66 -14.17 -4.78 10.10
C ILE A 66 -14.62 -6.17 9.63
N HIS A 67 -14.03 -6.68 8.56
CA HIS A 67 -14.50 -7.94 7.97
C HIS A 67 -14.02 -9.19 8.69
N LEU A 68 -12.88 -9.14 9.37
CA LEU A 68 -12.39 -10.26 10.17
C LEU A 68 -12.80 -10.18 11.64
N HIS A 69 -13.39 -9.06 12.07
CA HIS A 69 -13.74 -8.79 13.47
C HIS A 69 -12.52 -8.91 14.41
N LEU A 70 -11.36 -8.43 13.96
CA LEU A 70 -10.10 -8.46 14.69
C LEU A 70 -9.56 -7.04 14.84
N ALA A 71 -9.11 -6.68 16.03
CA ALA A 71 -8.31 -5.48 16.21
C ALA A 71 -6.90 -5.66 15.60
N PHE A 72 -6.17 -4.58 15.38
CA PHE A 72 -4.81 -4.60 14.81
C PHE A 72 -3.87 -5.59 15.51
N ALA A 73 -3.89 -5.62 16.86
CA ALA A 73 -3.12 -6.59 17.63
C ALA A 73 -3.50 -8.06 17.33
N GLY A 74 -4.77 -8.32 17.01
CA GLY A 74 -5.22 -9.65 16.58
C GLY A 74 -4.74 -9.99 15.17
N LEU A 75 -4.68 -9.01 14.26
CA LEU A 75 -4.12 -9.21 12.93
C LEU A 75 -2.63 -9.56 12.98
N LEU A 76 -1.86 -8.94 13.90
CA LEU A 76 -0.42 -9.19 14.09
C LEU A 76 -0.09 -10.61 14.57
N GLN A 77 -1.04 -11.37 15.09
CA GLN A 77 -0.77 -12.72 15.55
C GLN A 77 -0.41 -13.65 14.39
N ASP A 78 -1.15 -13.60 13.29
CA ASP A 78 -0.99 -14.57 12.21
C ASP A 78 -1.36 -14.08 10.81
N LYS A 79 -1.82 -12.82 10.65
CA LYS A 79 -2.29 -12.28 9.37
C LYS A 79 -1.35 -11.27 8.74
N ILE A 80 -0.73 -10.46 9.56
CA ILE A 80 0.17 -9.37 9.13
C ILE A 80 1.44 -9.39 9.97
N GLU A 81 2.47 -8.70 9.48
CA GLU A 81 3.73 -8.51 10.19
C GLU A 81 4.23 -7.07 9.98
N LEU A 82 5.16 -6.62 10.83
CA LEU A 82 5.71 -5.28 10.76
C LEU A 82 7.12 -5.32 10.17
N HIS A 83 7.37 -4.49 9.16
CA HIS A 83 8.68 -4.31 8.57
C HIS A 83 9.05 -2.84 8.48
N VAL A 84 10.35 -2.55 8.45
CA VAL A 84 10.86 -1.20 8.23
C VAL A 84 10.99 -0.98 6.72
N THR A 85 10.24 -0.01 6.20
CA THR A 85 10.28 0.39 4.79
C THR A 85 10.62 1.87 4.73
N ASP A 86 11.81 2.20 4.18
CA ASP A 86 12.30 3.57 4.06
C ASP A 86 12.28 4.35 5.40
N GLY A 87 12.63 3.68 6.50
CA GLY A 87 12.68 4.25 7.84
C GLY A 87 11.35 4.30 8.60
N LEU A 88 10.23 3.93 7.96
CA LEU A 88 8.93 3.79 8.61
C LEU A 88 8.60 2.33 8.89
N ILE A 89 8.05 2.06 10.08
CA ILE A 89 7.50 0.76 10.43
C ILE A 89 6.09 0.67 9.84
N LEU A 90 5.89 -0.27 8.92
CA LEU A 90 4.64 -0.46 8.20
C LEU A 90 4.13 -1.89 8.35
N PRO A 91 2.81 -2.11 8.39
CA PRO A 91 2.24 -3.44 8.33
C PRO A 91 2.29 -4.00 6.91
N HIS A 92 2.61 -5.27 6.82
CA HIS A 92 2.69 -6.03 5.58
C HIS A 92 1.81 -7.28 5.67
N MET A 93 1.31 -7.74 4.55
CA MET A 93 0.62 -9.00 4.47
C MET A 93 1.60 -10.14 4.79
N LYS A 94 1.24 -11.00 5.73
CA LYS A 94 2.08 -12.13 6.10
C LYS A 94 2.13 -13.18 5.01
N MET A 95 3.34 -13.61 4.67
CA MET A 95 3.60 -14.74 3.80
C MET A 95 4.11 -15.91 4.62
N GLN A 96 3.92 -17.14 4.16
CA GLN A 96 4.30 -18.34 4.87
C GLN A 96 4.82 -19.46 3.96
N GLY A 97 5.70 -20.28 4.53
CA GLY A 97 6.34 -21.41 3.85
C GLY A 97 7.36 -20.99 2.79
N ASP A 98 8.04 -21.97 2.23
CA ASP A 98 9.13 -21.78 1.26
C ASP A 98 8.68 -21.12 -0.05
N LEU A 99 7.39 -21.19 -0.37
CA LEU A 99 6.80 -20.56 -1.53
C LEU A 99 6.26 -19.16 -1.26
N GLU A 100 6.50 -18.62 -0.07
CA GLU A 100 5.99 -17.31 0.36
C GLU A 100 4.50 -17.13 0.01
N ARG A 101 3.67 -18.08 0.42
CA ARG A 101 2.22 -18.06 0.14
C ARG A 101 1.54 -17.09 1.10
N CYS A 102 0.65 -16.26 0.55
CA CYS A 102 -0.21 -15.40 1.36
C CYS A 102 -1.04 -16.23 2.35
N VAL A 103 -1.10 -15.80 3.61
CA VAL A 103 -1.88 -16.48 4.68
C VAL A 103 -3.37 -16.64 4.37
N PHE A 104 -3.91 -15.82 3.47
CA PHE A 104 -5.30 -15.88 3.00
C PHE A 104 -5.49 -16.70 1.72
N LEU A 105 -4.45 -17.34 1.22
CA LEU A 105 -4.56 -18.24 0.07
C LEU A 105 -4.93 -19.64 0.57
N ASN A 106 -6.16 -20.06 0.33
CA ASN A 106 -6.66 -21.37 0.75
C ASN A 106 -6.12 -22.53 -0.12
N GLU A 107 -6.41 -23.76 0.29
CA GLU A 107 -5.98 -24.99 -0.40
C GLU A 107 -6.51 -25.12 -1.84
N LYS A 108 -7.62 -24.44 -2.15
CA LYS A 108 -8.21 -24.41 -3.51
C LYS A 108 -7.58 -23.34 -4.41
N GLY A 109 -6.50 -22.67 -3.96
CA GLY A 109 -5.87 -21.59 -4.70
C GLY A 109 -6.73 -20.32 -4.78
N ARG A 110 -7.62 -20.07 -3.79
CA ARG A 110 -8.50 -18.90 -3.75
C ARG A 110 -8.17 -18.03 -2.56
N CYS A 111 -8.30 -16.72 -2.73
CA CYS A 111 -8.14 -15.76 -1.66
C CYS A 111 -9.40 -15.70 -0.81
N ASP A 112 -9.30 -16.01 0.48
CA ASP A 112 -10.44 -16.00 1.42
C ASP A 112 -10.97 -14.59 1.70
N ILE A 113 -10.14 -13.56 1.52
CA ILE A 113 -10.50 -12.15 1.68
C ILE A 113 -10.70 -11.42 0.35
N HIS A 114 -11.00 -12.14 -0.75
CA HIS A 114 -11.03 -11.56 -2.11
C HIS A 114 -11.94 -10.34 -2.24
N SER A 115 -13.10 -10.32 -1.57
CA SER A 115 -14.04 -9.20 -1.60
C SER A 115 -13.54 -7.93 -0.91
N PHE A 116 -12.70 -8.08 0.11
CA PHE A 116 -12.09 -6.97 0.88
C PHE A 116 -10.56 -7.04 0.91
N ARG A 117 -9.96 -7.63 -0.13
CA ARG A 117 -8.51 -7.71 -0.32
C ARG A 117 -7.85 -6.33 -0.33
N PRO A 118 -6.60 -6.22 0.12
CA PRO A 118 -5.85 -4.97 0.12
C PRO A 118 -5.76 -4.27 -1.22
N GLY A 119 -5.58 -2.95 -1.18
CA GLY A 119 -5.50 -2.11 -2.36
C GLY A 119 -4.42 -2.53 -3.36
N LEU A 120 -3.25 -3.00 -2.89
CA LEU A 120 -2.21 -3.55 -3.76
C LEU A 120 -2.63 -4.85 -4.44
N CYS A 121 -3.36 -5.71 -3.74
CA CYS A 121 -3.91 -6.95 -4.33
C CYS A 121 -5.01 -6.66 -5.36
N ARG A 122 -5.80 -5.58 -5.17
CA ARG A 122 -6.81 -5.11 -6.14
C ARG A 122 -6.16 -4.48 -7.36
N LEU A 123 -5.05 -3.79 -7.13
CA LEU A 123 -4.34 -3.04 -8.16
C LEU A 123 -3.75 -3.95 -9.24
N PHE A 124 -3.14 -5.07 -8.84
CA PHE A 124 -2.44 -5.97 -9.77
C PHE A 124 -3.31 -6.42 -10.95
N PRO A 125 -2.84 -6.38 -12.19
CA PRO A 125 -1.48 -6.08 -12.67
C PRO A 125 -1.23 -4.60 -13.02
N LEU A 126 -1.90 -3.68 -12.39
CA LEU A 126 -1.61 -2.25 -12.50
C LEU A 126 -0.59 -1.82 -11.44
N GLY A 127 0.10 -0.72 -11.70
CA GLY A 127 0.87 0.05 -10.75
C GLY A 127 0.29 1.45 -10.59
N ARG A 128 0.67 2.13 -9.51
CA ARG A 128 0.32 3.53 -9.24
C ARG A 128 1.54 4.42 -9.49
N ASN A 129 1.31 5.54 -10.14
CA ASN A 129 2.29 6.61 -10.31
C ASN A 129 1.75 7.88 -9.63
N TYR A 130 2.55 8.43 -8.73
CA TYR A 130 2.23 9.66 -8.00
C TYR A 130 3.13 10.77 -8.52
N GLU A 131 2.56 11.75 -9.18
CA GLU A 131 3.30 12.86 -9.76
C GLU A 131 2.53 14.17 -9.56
N GLU A 132 3.18 15.17 -8.99
CA GLU A 132 2.61 16.50 -8.75
C GLU A 132 1.23 16.48 -8.05
N GLY A 133 1.07 15.64 -7.02
CA GLY A 133 -0.18 15.51 -6.28
C GLY A 133 -1.30 14.80 -7.05
N ARG A 134 -0.98 14.15 -8.18
CA ARG A 134 -1.90 13.38 -9.00
C ARG A 134 -1.59 11.90 -8.91
N LEU A 135 -2.64 11.09 -8.95
CA LEU A 135 -2.55 9.64 -9.06
C LEU A 135 -2.91 9.23 -10.48
N SER A 136 -2.03 8.49 -11.11
CA SER A 136 -2.26 7.79 -12.37
C SER A 136 -1.86 6.33 -12.27
N TYR A 137 -2.23 5.55 -13.25
CA TYR A 137 -2.00 4.10 -13.25
C TYR A 137 -1.20 3.71 -14.49
N PHE A 138 -0.44 2.64 -14.39
CA PHE A 138 0.24 2.01 -15.53
C PHE A 138 0.04 0.50 -15.49
N VAL A 139 0.27 -0.16 -16.62
CA VAL A 139 0.16 -1.62 -16.71
C VAL A 139 1.54 -2.23 -16.52
N LEU A 140 1.62 -3.26 -15.69
CA LEU A 140 2.77 -4.16 -15.62
C LEU A 140 2.62 -5.18 -16.73
N GLU A 141 3.50 -5.10 -17.73
CA GLU A 141 3.47 -6.02 -18.89
C GLU A 141 4.04 -7.37 -18.51
N ASP A 142 3.53 -8.43 -19.12
CA ASP A 142 4.01 -9.82 -19.00
C ASP A 142 3.96 -10.47 -17.60
N VAL A 143 3.26 -9.82 -16.64
CA VAL A 143 3.17 -10.34 -15.26
C VAL A 143 1.88 -11.13 -14.99
N CYS A 144 0.86 -10.97 -15.83
CA CYS A 144 -0.40 -11.70 -15.69
C CYS A 144 -0.64 -12.57 -16.92
N PRO A 145 -0.56 -13.91 -16.82
CA PRO A 145 -0.61 -14.80 -17.98
C PRO A 145 -1.99 -14.92 -18.62
N ASN A 146 -3.04 -14.47 -17.96
CA ASN A 146 -4.42 -14.80 -18.32
C ASN A 146 -5.27 -13.58 -18.68
N GLY A 147 -5.36 -13.22 -19.94
CA GLY A 147 -6.49 -12.52 -20.43
C GLY A 147 -6.23 -11.22 -21.20
N ASN A 148 -7.29 -10.72 -21.83
CA ASN A 148 -7.28 -9.59 -22.76
C ASN A 148 -8.55 -8.72 -22.61
N MET A 149 -9.20 -8.74 -21.47
CA MET A 149 -10.44 -7.98 -21.30
C MET A 149 -10.13 -6.49 -21.08
N LYS A 150 -10.84 -5.63 -21.80
CA LYS A 150 -10.82 -4.20 -21.56
C LYS A 150 -11.79 -3.85 -20.44
N VAL A 151 -11.28 -3.14 -19.43
CA VAL A 151 -12.08 -2.67 -18.30
C VAL A 151 -11.65 -1.25 -17.91
N LYS A 152 -12.54 -0.45 -17.34
CA LYS A 152 -12.14 0.84 -16.75
C LYS A 152 -11.32 0.58 -15.50
N VAL A 153 -10.24 1.37 -15.28
CA VAL A 153 -9.38 1.25 -14.10
C VAL A 153 -10.21 1.21 -12.81
N LYS A 154 -11.13 2.16 -12.60
CA LYS A 154 -11.98 2.20 -11.40
C LYS A 154 -12.87 0.97 -11.22
N LYS A 155 -13.29 0.32 -12.31
CA LYS A 155 -14.05 -0.93 -12.24
C LYS A 155 -13.18 -2.15 -11.94
N TRP A 156 -11.91 -2.09 -12.37
CA TRP A 156 -10.92 -3.09 -12.03
C TRP A 156 -10.58 -3.06 -10.55
N LEU A 157 -10.36 -1.86 -10.00
CA LEU A 157 -10.07 -1.67 -8.57
C LEU A 157 -11.24 -2.08 -7.68
N ASP A 158 -12.47 -1.91 -8.17
CA ASP A 158 -13.70 -2.29 -7.47
C ASP A 158 -13.76 -1.76 -6.02
N ILE A 159 -13.46 -0.45 -5.87
CA ILE A 159 -13.49 0.23 -4.57
C ILE A 159 -14.65 1.22 -4.56
N PRO A 160 -15.52 1.15 -3.55
CA PRO A 160 -16.57 2.15 -3.36
C PRO A 160 -15.99 3.56 -3.24
N ASN A 161 -16.68 4.55 -3.81
CA ASN A 161 -16.25 5.96 -3.75
C ASN A 161 -14.81 6.17 -4.22
N ASN A 162 -14.48 5.72 -5.44
CA ASN A 162 -13.14 5.77 -6.01
C ASN A 162 -12.47 7.15 -5.90
N LYS A 163 -13.24 8.24 -6.00
CA LYS A 163 -12.71 9.61 -5.90
C LYS A 163 -12.14 9.91 -4.50
N SER A 164 -12.88 9.52 -3.45
CA SER A 164 -12.39 9.68 -2.06
C SER A 164 -11.20 8.76 -1.78
N TYR A 165 -11.22 7.56 -2.36
CA TYR A 165 -10.10 6.62 -2.25
C TYR A 165 -8.83 7.17 -2.93
N GLU A 166 -8.93 7.73 -4.13
CA GLU A 166 -7.79 8.35 -4.81
C GLU A 166 -7.24 9.56 -4.02
N LYS A 167 -8.13 10.41 -3.47
CA LYS A 167 -7.71 11.51 -2.58
C LYS A 167 -6.95 10.97 -1.37
N PHE A 168 -7.49 9.94 -0.71
CA PHE A 168 -6.82 9.29 0.42
C PHE A 168 -5.44 8.77 0.03
N LEU A 169 -5.31 8.07 -1.09
CA LEU A 169 -4.04 7.52 -1.56
C LEU A 169 -2.97 8.58 -1.79
N VAL A 170 -3.34 9.71 -2.40
CA VAL A 170 -2.43 10.85 -2.62
C VAL A 170 -2.01 11.43 -1.27
N THR A 171 -2.97 11.74 -0.39
CA THR A 171 -2.68 12.28 0.94
C THR A 171 -1.77 11.35 1.77
N TRP A 172 -2.04 10.04 1.72
CA TRP A 172 -1.24 9.03 2.41
C TRP A 172 0.18 8.92 1.84
N HIS A 173 0.31 8.94 0.51
CA HIS A 173 1.60 8.93 -0.17
C HIS A 173 2.44 10.14 0.22
N ASP A 174 1.87 11.34 0.18
CA ASP A 174 2.57 12.58 0.46
C ASP A 174 3.01 12.67 1.93
N LEU A 175 2.15 12.23 2.87
CA LEU A 175 2.50 12.13 4.29
C LEU A 175 3.71 11.21 4.51
N ARG A 176 3.67 10.02 3.93
CA ARG A 176 4.80 9.07 4.05
C ARG A 176 6.07 9.64 3.45
N LYS A 177 5.99 10.21 2.25
CA LYS A 177 7.13 10.81 1.55
C LYS A 177 7.79 11.91 2.38
N GLU A 178 7.00 12.77 3.03
CA GLU A 178 7.51 13.83 3.89
C GLU A 178 8.18 13.27 5.14
N LEU A 179 7.56 12.27 5.80
CA LEU A 179 8.16 11.60 6.95
C LEU A 179 9.49 10.91 6.58
N MET A 180 9.51 10.17 5.48
CA MET A 180 10.71 9.51 4.97
C MET A 180 11.84 10.50 4.66
N LYS A 181 11.49 11.66 4.07
CA LYS A 181 12.46 12.74 3.83
C LYS A 181 13.04 13.27 5.14
N GLN A 182 12.20 13.56 6.14
CA GLN A 182 12.68 14.05 7.44
C GLN A 182 13.56 13.03 8.17
N ILE A 183 13.26 11.74 8.04
CA ILE A 183 14.10 10.65 8.56
C ILE A 183 15.45 10.65 7.85
N ALA A 184 15.46 10.71 6.52
CA ALA A 184 16.68 10.70 5.71
C ALA A 184 17.56 11.95 5.98
N ASP A 185 16.95 13.14 6.04
CA ASP A 185 17.66 14.40 6.31
C ASP A 185 18.37 14.35 7.67
N ARG A 186 17.73 13.77 8.71
CA ARG A 186 18.35 13.62 10.03
C ARG A 186 19.45 12.58 10.09
N GLN A 187 19.37 11.53 9.28
CA GLN A 187 20.45 10.53 9.19
C GLN A 187 21.71 11.07 8.52
N THR A 188 21.58 12.04 7.62
CA THR A 188 22.73 12.65 6.91
C THR A 188 23.43 13.74 7.70
N ASP A 189 22.73 14.43 8.60
CA ASP A 189 23.29 15.54 9.39
C ASP A 189 24.22 15.09 10.53
N VAL A 190 24.30 13.80 10.78
CA VAL A 190 25.04 13.26 11.93
C VAL A 190 26.29 12.49 11.49
N SER A 191 27.45 13.11 11.64
CA SER A 191 28.76 12.48 11.48
C SER A 191 29.19 11.60 12.66
N GLY A 192 28.23 11.04 13.41
CA GLY A 192 28.44 10.15 14.55
C GLY A 192 27.10 9.53 14.98
N VAL A 193 27.16 8.37 15.65
CA VAL A 193 25.97 7.71 16.25
C VAL A 193 25.40 8.66 17.31
N ASP A 194 24.37 9.44 16.93
CA ASP A 194 23.68 10.33 17.86
C ASP A 194 22.42 9.65 18.39
N SER A 195 22.46 9.29 19.66
CA SER A 195 21.33 8.68 20.38
C SER A 195 20.05 9.49 20.32
N ALA A 196 20.15 10.80 20.09
CA ALA A 196 18.99 11.69 19.95
C ALA A 196 18.26 11.50 18.62
N SER A 197 18.97 11.23 17.52
CA SER A 197 18.37 10.91 16.22
C SER A 197 17.62 9.59 16.26
N ASP A 198 18.20 8.56 16.87
CA ASP A 198 17.56 7.25 17.02
C ASP A 198 16.31 7.32 17.90
N GLU A 199 16.36 8.07 18.99
CA GLU A 199 15.21 8.28 19.86
C GLU A 199 14.07 9.02 19.14
N TRP A 200 14.40 10.05 18.35
CA TRP A 200 13.41 10.77 17.56
C TRP A 200 12.75 9.84 16.51
N MET A 201 13.53 9.05 15.77
CA MET A 201 13.01 8.08 14.79
C MET A 201 12.10 7.06 15.46
N ARG A 202 12.50 6.55 16.62
CA ARG A 202 11.68 5.64 17.41
C ARG A 202 10.34 6.29 17.80
N GLN A 203 10.36 7.51 18.29
CA GLN A 203 9.16 8.25 18.69
C GLN A 203 8.23 8.52 17.52
N ILE A 204 8.75 8.90 16.35
CA ILE A 204 7.96 9.10 15.13
C ILE A 204 7.29 7.81 14.71
N ASN A 205 8.02 6.70 14.66
CA ASN A 205 7.47 5.40 14.28
C ASN A 205 6.39 4.93 15.26
N MET A 206 6.61 5.08 16.57
CA MET A 206 5.61 4.73 17.59
C MET A 206 4.33 5.58 17.45
N LYS A 207 4.46 6.88 17.26
CA LYS A 207 3.32 7.76 17.01
C LYS A 207 2.58 7.40 15.73
N PHE A 208 3.30 7.15 14.66
CA PHE A 208 2.76 6.78 13.37
C PHE A 208 1.94 5.48 13.45
N LEU A 209 2.52 4.42 14.03
CA LEU A 209 1.83 3.15 14.27
C LEU A 209 0.60 3.35 15.15
N HIS A 210 0.75 4.06 16.27
CA HIS A 210 -0.35 4.30 17.19
C HIS A 210 -1.51 5.03 16.52
N ILE A 211 -1.22 6.13 15.82
CA ILE A 211 -2.26 6.97 15.21
C ILE A 211 -2.98 6.24 14.07
N PHE A 212 -2.26 5.56 13.20
CA PHE A 212 -2.84 5.03 11.96
C PHE A 212 -3.27 3.57 12.05
N TYR A 213 -2.72 2.78 12.99
CA TYR A 213 -2.92 1.34 13.01
C TYR A 213 -3.38 0.77 14.35
N GLU A 214 -2.74 1.11 15.48
CA GLU A 214 -3.06 0.49 16.78
C GLU A 214 -4.42 0.89 17.32
N VAL A 215 -4.83 2.15 17.12
CA VAL A 215 -6.18 2.58 17.45
C VAL A 215 -7.14 2.08 16.39
N SER A 216 -8.00 1.11 16.73
CA SER A 216 -8.94 0.52 15.76
C SER A 216 -9.84 1.57 15.11
N TYR A 217 -10.18 1.33 13.85
CA TYR A 217 -11.18 2.10 13.14
C TYR A 217 -12.58 1.60 13.52
N LYS A 218 -13.54 2.54 13.52
CA LYS A 218 -14.94 2.18 13.73
C LYS A 218 -15.54 1.65 12.42
N ASP A 219 -16.62 0.86 12.55
CA ASP A 219 -17.46 0.43 11.42
C ASP A 219 -18.37 1.59 10.96
N GLU A 220 -17.74 2.64 10.47
CA GLU A 220 -18.31 3.88 9.97
C GLU A 220 -17.52 4.29 8.72
N ASP A 221 -17.87 5.42 8.07
CA ASP A 221 -17.08 5.95 6.95
C ASP A 221 -15.60 6.14 7.33
N PHE A 222 -14.73 5.52 6.55
CA PHE A 222 -13.29 5.55 6.78
C PHE A 222 -12.68 6.94 6.63
N TYR A 223 -13.09 7.69 5.61
CA TYR A 223 -12.38 8.90 5.20
C TYR A 223 -12.36 10.00 6.26
N PRO A 224 -13.46 10.32 6.96
CA PRO A 224 -13.42 11.27 8.07
C PRO A 224 -12.52 10.80 9.24
N GLN A 225 -12.48 9.50 9.51
CA GLN A 225 -11.63 8.95 10.56
C GLN A 225 -10.15 9.09 10.18
N PHE A 226 -9.80 8.82 8.92
CA PHE A 226 -8.45 9.02 8.40
C PHE A 226 -8.05 10.50 8.43
N GLU A 227 -8.90 11.42 7.98
CA GLU A 227 -8.61 12.86 7.99
C GLU A 227 -8.30 13.35 9.41
N ASN A 228 -9.06 12.94 10.43
CA ASN A 228 -8.80 13.27 11.83
C ASN A 228 -7.42 12.74 12.31
N ARG A 229 -7.04 11.52 11.92
CA ARG A 229 -5.74 10.94 12.25
C ARG A 229 -4.60 11.65 11.54
N TYR A 230 -4.80 11.99 10.28
CA TYR A 230 -3.85 12.76 9.47
C TYR A 230 -3.56 14.13 10.10
N GLU A 231 -4.61 14.89 10.49
CA GLU A 231 -4.45 16.18 11.17
C GLU A 231 -3.77 16.04 12.54
N ARG A 232 -4.07 14.98 13.27
CA ARG A 232 -3.39 14.67 14.53
C ARG A 232 -1.90 14.42 14.32
N MET A 233 -1.54 13.60 13.33
CA MET A 233 -0.14 13.29 13.01
C MET A 233 0.62 14.57 12.64
N ARG A 234 0.04 15.42 11.80
CA ARG A 234 0.64 16.71 11.41
C ARG A 234 0.93 17.59 12.61
N LYS A 235 -0.02 17.73 13.51
CA LYS A 235 0.13 18.55 14.73
C LYS A 235 1.21 18.00 15.66
N GLU A 236 1.23 16.70 15.87
CA GLU A 236 2.17 16.05 16.79
C GLU A 236 3.61 16.00 16.27
N THR A 237 3.81 16.15 14.97
CA THR A 237 5.13 16.07 14.33
C THR A 237 5.62 17.39 13.75
N ASN A 238 4.84 18.47 13.88
CA ASN A 238 5.09 19.77 13.23
C ASN A 238 5.31 19.65 11.71
N LEU A 239 4.63 18.69 11.08
CA LEU A 239 4.68 18.49 9.64
C LEU A 239 3.85 19.56 8.93
N TRP A 240 4.50 20.48 8.25
CA TRP A 240 3.88 21.46 7.37
C TRP A 240 3.97 20.95 5.93
N ILE A 241 3.02 20.12 5.54
CA ILE A 241 2.87 19.71 4.15
C ILE A 241 2.04 20.80 3.46
N ASN A 242 2.65 21.51 2.52
CA ASN A 242 1.91 22.45 1.68
C ASN A 242 1.00 21.62 0.76
N LEU A 243 -0.31 21.67 1.02
CA LEU A 243 -1.35 21.14 0.15
C LEU A 243 -1.58 22.06 -1.04
#